data_2fb08c9108a469d10f93e898ba072a12
#
_entry.id   2fb08c9108a469d10f93e898ba072a12
#
_cell.length_a   1.000
_cell.length_b   1.000
_cell.length_c   1.000
_cell.angle_alpha   90.00
_cell.angle_beta   90.00
_cell.angle_gamma   90.00
#
_symmetry.space_group_name_H-M   'P 1'
#
loop_
_entity.id
_entity.type
_entity.pdbx_description
1 polymer ?
#
loop_
_entity_poly.entity_id
_entity_poly.type
_entity_poly.pdbx_seq_one_letter_code
_entity_poly.pdbx_strand_id
1 'polypeptide(L)'
;MILKDLFTDISGFAEFVPGIDSNTNLSLLNSHAVTAYKRIANIVSVPVYNNIIKKGAGELYDHLRTALANLTMANDTVFDVLRKRKANIDIYKSEQEAIRRAYYENYYNAMDSL
;
A
#
# COMPACT_ATOMS: atom_id res chain seq x y z
N MET A 1 -10.46 -10.52 -1.18
CA MET A 1 -9.08 -10.03 -0.99
C MET A 1 -9.12 -8.52 -0.77
N ILE A 2 -8.50 -8.04 0.29
CA ILE A 2 -8.54 -6.61 0.72
C ILE A 2 -8.16 -5.65 -0.40
N LEU A 3 -7.08 -5.95 -1.13
CA LEU A 3 -6.62 -5.06 -2.20
C LEU A 3 -7.60 -5.00 -3.37
N LYS A 4 -8.30 -6.08 -3.67
CA LYS A 4 -9.27 -6.09 -4.77
C LYS A 4 -10.53 -5.30 -4.48
N ASP A 5 -10.80 -5.00 -3.23
CA ASP A 5 -11.91 -4.11 -2.86
C ASP A 5 -11.63 -2.67 -3.28
N LEU A 6 -10.37 -2.30 -3.46
CA LEU A 6 -9.93 -0.94 -3.77
C LEU A 6 -9.19 -0.82 -5.12
N PHE A 7 -8.60 -1.90 -5.61
CA PHE A 7 -7.80 -1.89 -6.83
C PHE A 7 -8.18 -3.06 -7.74
N THR A 8 -8.40 -2.76 -9.01
CA THR A 8 -8.77 -3.77 -10.00
C THR A 8 -7.56 -4.66 -10.36
N ASP A 9 -6.39 -4.04 -10.50
CA ASP A 9 -5.15 -4.72 -10.91
C ASP A 9 -3.92 -3.99 -10.37
N ILE A 10 -2.74 -4.52 -10.68
CA ILE A 10 -1.47 -3.93 -10.25
C ILE A 10 -1.23 -2.55 -10.86
N SER A 11 -1.74 -2.28 -12.06
CA SER A 11 -1.60 -0.96 -12.68
C SER A 11 -2.33 0.12 -11.89
N GLY A 12 -3.56 -0.16 -11.45
CA GLY A 12 -4.31 0.75 -10.59
C GLY A 12 -3.65 0.96 -9.23
N PHE A 13 -3.10 -0.11 -8.66
CA PHE A 13 -2.34 -0.04 -7.41
C PHE A 13 -1.09 0.84 -7.57
N ALA A 14 -0.37 0.68 -8.69
CA ALA A 14 0.88 1.40 -8.96
C ALA A 14 0.69 2.91 -9.09
N GLU A 15 -0.52 3.39 -9.39
CA GLU A 15 -0.81 4.82 -9.42
C GLU A 15 -0.62 5.48 -8.04
N PHE A 16 -0.78 4.71 -6.96
CA PHE A 16 -0.68 5.19 -5.59
C PHE A 16 0.66 4.88 -4.92
N VAL A 17 1.50 4.05 -5.53
CA VAL A 17 2.81 3.63 -5.01
C VAL A 17 3.85 3.65 -6.14
N PRO A 18 4.34 4.84 -6.53
CA PRO A 18 5.33 4.94 -7.60
C PRO A 18 6.58 4.11 -7.33
N GLY A 19 7.15 3.52 -8.36
CA GLY A 19 8.38 2.73 -8.24
C GLY A 19 8.17 1.26 -7.89
N ILE A 20 6.93 0.79 -7.89
CA ILE A 20 6.66 -0.63 -7.68
C ILE A 20 7.25 -1.47 -8.82
N ASP A 21 7.80 -2.65 -8.48
CA ASP A 21 8.36 -3.57 -9.46
C ASP A 21 7.25 -4.20 -10.31
N SER A 22 7.49 -4.29 -11.63
CA SER A 22 6.54 -4.88 -12.58
C SER A 22 6.28 -6.38 -12.34
N ASN A 23 7.18 -7.07 -11.63
CA ASN A 23 7.01 -8.48 -11.28
C ASN A 23 6.11 -8.67 -10.05
N THR A 24 5.73 -7.59 -9.38
CA THR A 24 4.83 -7.64 -8.25
C THR A 24 3.40 -7.79 -8.73
N ASN A 25 2.59 -8.56 -8.00
CA ASN A 25 1.15 -8.64 -8.24
C ASN A 25 0.38 -8.56 -6.92
N LEU A 26 -0.91 -8.29 -7.00
CA LEU A 26 -1.73 -8.08 -5.81
C LEU A 26 -1.77 -9.29 -4.89
N SER A 27 -1.70 -10.50 -5.43
CA SER A 27 -1.72 -11.73 -4.63
C SER A 27 -0.50 -11.84 -3.71
N LEU A 28 0.66 -11.39 -4.19
CA LEU A 28 1.90 -11.39 -3.38
C LEU A 28 1.83 -10.41 -2.22
N LEU A 29 1.02 -9.39 -2.33
CA LEU A 29 0.90 -8.31 -1.33
C LEU A 29 -0.23 -8.55 -0.33
N ASN A 30 -1.06 -9.57 -0.53
CA ASN A 30 -2.30 -9.72 0.25
C ASN A 30 -2.07 -9.81 1.76
N SER A 31 -1.08 -10.57 2.22
CA SER A 31 -0.81 -10.71 3.66
C SER A 31 -0.42 -9.38 4.29
N HIS A 32 0.35 -8.57 3.58
CA HIS A 32 0.76 -7.24 4.03
C HIS A 32 -0.42 -6.26 4.00
N ALA A 33 -1.32 -6.42 3.04
CA ALA A 33 -2.53 -5.63 2.94
C ALA A 33 -3.51 -5.93 4.09
N VAL A 34 -3.62 -7.18 4.51
CA VAL A 34 -4.44 -7.55 5.67
C VAL A 34 -3.93 -6.87 6.94
N THR A 35 -2.61 -6.87 7.15
CA THR A 35 -2.00 -6.18 8.29
C THR A 35 -2.23 -4.67 8.21
N ALA A 36 -2.08 -4.08 7.04
CA ALA A 36 -2.33 -2.65 6.81
C ALA A 36 -3.80 -2.30 7.06
N TYR A 37 -4.72 -3.11 6.57
CA TYR A 37 -6.16 -2.94 6.81
C TYR A 37 -6.47 -2.89 8.29
N LYS A 38 -5.95 -3.84 9.07
CA LYS A 38 -6.22 -3.91 10.52
C LYS A 38 -5.78 -2.62 11.22
N ARG A 39 -4.63 -2.09 10.86
CA ARG A 39 -4.13 -0.84 11.43
C ARG A 39 -5.01 0.35 11.08
N ILE A 40 -5.38 0.49 9.81
CA ILE A 40 -6.23 1.60 9.34
C ILE A 40 -7.62 1.49 9.95
N ALA A 41 -8.22 0.31 9.95
CA ALA A 41 -9.56 0.09 10.50
C ALA A 41 -9.61 0.34 12.02
N ASN A 42 -8.52 0.08 12.74
CA ASN A 42 -8.45 0.43 14.16
C ASN A 42 -8.46 1.94 14.40
N ILE A 43 -7.93 2.72 13.45
CA ILE A 43 -7.88 4.19 13.57
C ILE A 43 -9.22 4.82 13.17
N VAL A 44 -9.75 4.43 12.01
CA VAL A 44 -10.97 5.05 11.45
C VAL A 44 -12.26 4.34 11.83
N SER A 45 -12.20 3.15 12.38
CA SER A 45 -13.24 2.17 12.65
C SER A 45 -13.65 1.36 11.42
N VAL A 46 -14.08 0.11 11.66
CA VAL A 46 -14.54 -0.78 10.58
C VAL A 46 -15.76 -0.23 9.84
N PRO A 47 -16.81 0.28 10.53
CA PRO A 47 -17.95 0.87 9.82
C PRO A 47 -17.58 2.03 8.90
N VAL A 48 -16.69 2.92 9.34
CA VAL A 48 -16.24 4.06 8.53
C VAL A 48 -15.45 3.56 7.31
N TYR A 49 -14.53 2.62 7.51
CA TYR A 49 -13.77 2.00 6.42
C TYR A 49 -14.72 1.41 5.37
N ASN A 50 -15.68 0.60 5.80
CA ASN A 50 -16.64 -0.05 4.91
C ASN A 50 -17.53 0.96 4.17
N ASN A 51 -17.91 2.04 4.82
CA ASN A 51 -18.70 3.10 4.20
C ASN A 51 -17.93 3.81 3.09
N ILE A 52 -16.65 4.06 3.29
CA ILE A 52 -15.79 4.68 2.28
C ILE A 52 -15.68 3.76 1.05
N ILE A 53 -15.45 2.47 1.25
CA ILE A 53 -15.39 1.49 0.16
C ILE A 53 -16.72 1.41 -0.57
N LYS A 54 -17.83 1.37 0.15
CA LYS A 54 -19.18 1.28 -0.44
C LYS A 54 -19.49 2.48 -1.33
N LYS A 55 -19.06 3.67 -0.93
CA LYS A 55 -19.20 4.87 -1.74
C LYS A 55 -18.39 4.78 -3.04
N GLY A 56 -17.19 4.20 -2.99
CA GLY A 56 -16.38 3.85 -4.16
C GLY A 56 -15.86 5.01 -5.00
N ALA A 57 -15.92 6.24 -4.49
CA ALA A 57 -15.46 7.43 -5.21
C ALA A 57 -15.27 8.60 -4.23
N GLY A 58 -14.54 9.64 -4.67
CA GLY A 58 -14.34 10.88 -3.93
C GLY A 58 -13.01 10.92 -3.21
N GLU A 59 -12.76 12.04 -2.53
CA GLU A 59 -11.47 12.30 -1.89
C GLU A 59 -11.17 11.30 -0.77
N LEU A 60 -12.15 10.97 0.07
CA LEU A 60 -11.92 9.99 1.15
C LEU A 60 -11.55 8.62 0.61
N TYR A 61 -12.20 8.20 -0.48
CA TYR A 61 -11.88 6.94 -1.14
C TYR A 61 -10.44 6.95 -1.67
N ASP A 62 -10.03 8.03 -2.31
CA ASP A 62 -8.67 8.16 -2.83
C ASP A 62 -7.63 8.21 -1.71
N HIS A 63 -7.92 8.90 -0.60
CA HIS A 63 -7.03 8.93 0.57
C HIS A 63 -6.91 7.54 1.21
N LEU A 64 -8.01 6.80 1.28
CA LEU A 64 -7.98 5.43 1.80
C LEU A 64 -7.13 4.52 0.92
N ARG A 65 -7.27 4.62 -0.40
CA ARG A 65 -6.47 3.86 -1.36
C ARG A 65 -4.98 4.19 -1.20
N THR A 66 -4.64 5.48 -1.08
CA THR A 66 -3.26 5.92 -0.85
C THR A 66 -2.71 5.36 0.46
N ALA A 67 -3.47 5.46 1.54
CA ALA A 67 -3.04 4.95 2.85
C ALA A 67 -2.82 3.44 2.81
N LEU A 68 -3.78 2.68 2.29
CA LEU A 68 -3.68 1.22 2.26
C LEU A 68 -2.54 0.76 1.36
N ALA A 69 -2.41 1.33 0.16
CA ALA A 69 -1.37 0.95 -0.78
C ALA A 69 0.03 1.22 -0.21
N ASN A 70 0.25 2.41 0.34
CA ASN A 70 1.56 2.77 0.86
C ASN A 70 1.93 2.00 2.13
N LEU A 71 0.97 1.77 3.04
CA LEU A 71 1.24 0.96 4.22
C LEU A 71 1.52 -0.50 3.86
N THR A 72 0.81 -1.05 2.87
CA THR A 72 1.08 -2.38 2.33
C THR A 72 2.50 -2.49 1.81
N MET A 73 2.96 -1.52 1.03
CA MET A 73 4.33 -1.51 0.50
C MET A 73 5.37 -1.29 1.59
N ALA A 74 5.09 -0.49 2.60
CA ALA A 74 5.98 -0.34 3.76
C ALA A 74 6.19 -1.69 4.47
N ASN A 75 5.11 -2.47 4.63
CA ASN A 75 5.18 -3.80 5.23
C ASN A 75 5.90 -4.81 4.32
N ASP A 76 5.85 -4.62 3.01
CA ASP A 76 6.45 -5.51 2.01
C ASP A 76 7.91 -5.18 1.69
N THR A 77 8.47 -4.10 2.18
CA THR A 77 9.75 -3.55 1.70
C THR A 77 10.88 -4.59 1.63
N VAL A 78 11.01 -5.46 2.64
CA VAL A 78 12.05 -6.50 2.64
C VAL A 78 11.87 -7.46 1.46
N PHE A 79 10.64 -7.89 1.21
CA PHE A 79 10.32 -8.83 0.14
C PHE A 79 10.46 -8.19 -1.24
N ASP A 80 10.12 -6.91 -1.36
CA ASP A 80 10.31 -6.14 -2.60
C ASP A 80 11.80 -6.05 -2.95
N VAL A 81 12.65 -5.79 -1.97
CA VAL A 81 14.10 -5.78 -2.16
C VAL A 81 14.62 -7.13 -2.63
N LEU A 82 14.12 -8.22 -2.05
CA LEU A 82 14.51 -9.56 -2.46
C LEU A 82 14.10 -9.86 -3.91
N ARG A 83 12.91 -9.45 -4.32
CA ARG A 83 12.45 -9.58 -5.70
C ARG A 83 13.34 -8.81 -6.68
N LYS A 84 13.71 -7.57 -6.31
CA LYS A 84 14.60 -6.73 -7.12
C LYS A 84 15.98 -7.34 -7.26
N ARG A 85 16.52 -7.94 -6.20
CA ARG A 85 17.82 -8.64 -6.25
C ARG A 85 17.77 -9.82 -7.20
N LYS A 86 16.68 -10.59 -7.22
CA LYS A 86 16.51 -11.68 -8.19
C LYS A 86 16.48 -11.19 -9.63
N ALA A 87 16.08 -9.96 -9.85
CA ALA A 87 16.11 -9.31 -11.16
C ALA A 87 17.44 -8.58 -11.43
N ASN A 88 18.51 -8.89 -10.68
CA ASN A 88 19.82 -8.25 -10.76
C ASN A 88 19.82 -6.74 -10.46
N ILE A 89 18.92 -6.32 -9.57
CA ILE A 89 18.84 -4.94 -9.12
C ILE A 89 19.35 -4.87 -7.68
N ASP A 90 20.52 -4.23 -7.47
CA ASP A 90 21.08 -4.07 -6.14
C ASP A 90 20.45 -2.88 -5.42
N ILE A 91 20.03 -3.13 -4.17
CA ILE A 91 19.50 -2.10 -3.30
C ILE A 91 20.25 -2.16 -1.98
N TYR A 92 20.94 -1.07 -1.64
CA TYR A 92 21.66 -0.94 -0.38
C TYR A 92 20.68 -0.76 0.78
N LYS A 93 21.12 -1.13 1.98
CA LYS A 93 20.30 -1.02 3.20
C LYS A 93 19.80 0.41 3.43
N SER A 94 20.64 1.41 3.20
CA SER A 94 20.24 2.82 3.33
C SER A 94 19.14 3.21 2.36
N GLU A 95 19.19 2.68 1.12
CA GLU A 95 18.14 2.90 0.13
C GLU A 95 16.84 2.21 0.53
N GLN A 96 16.93 1.00 1.06
CA GLN A 96 15.78 0.26 1.57
C GLN A 96 15.06 1.05 2.68
N GLU A 97 15.81 1.58 3.63
CA GLU A 97 15.26 2.38 4.72
C GLU A 97 14.60 3.68 4.20
N ALA A 98 15.22 4.32 3.20
CA ALA A 98 14.67 5.53 2.58
C ALA A 98 13.36 5.23 1.84
N ILE A 99 13.29 4.12 1.12
CA ILE A 99 12.07 3.67 0.42
C ILE A 99 10.95 3.41 1.43
N ARG A 100 11.26 2.67 2.49
CA ARG A 100 10.29 2.35 3.53
C ARG A 100 9.76 3.61 4.20
N ARG A 101 10.65 4.55 4.50
CA ARG A 101 10.28 5.83 5.09
C ARG A 101 9.33 6.62 4.17
N ALA A 102 9.61 6.64 2.87
CA ALA A 102 8.76 7.32 1.90
C ALA A 102 7.34 6.73 1.88
N TYR A 103 7.21 5.41 1.93
CA TYR A 103 5.91 4.76 2.02
C TYR A 103 5.17 5.14 3.31
N TYR A 104 5.86 5.17 4.45
CA TYR A 104 5.24 5.59 5.71
C TYR A 104 4.81 7.06 5.67
N GLU A 105 5.61 7.94 5.09
CA GLU A 105 5.24 9.35 4.96
C GLU A 105 3.97 9.53 4.12
N ASN A 106 3.88 8.83 2.99
CA ASN A 106 2.68 8.84 2.16
C ASN A 106 1.47 8.32 2.90
N TYR A 107 1.65 7.25 3.69
CA TYR A 107 0.60 6.70 4.54
C TYR A 107 0.12 7.73 5.58
N TYR A 108 1.03 8.35 6.31
CA TYR A 108 0.67 9.34 7.33
C TYR A 108 -0.03 10.55 6.73
N ASN A 109 0.44 11.05 5.59
CA ASN A 109 -0.19 12.17 4.91
C ASN A 109 -1.63 11.81 4.47
N ALA A 110 -1.84 10.62 3.96
CA ALA A 110 -3.17 10.16 3.58
C ALA A 110 -4.09 10.00 4.80
N MET A 111 -3.58 9.45 5.90
CA MET A 111 -4.35 9.30 7.13
C MET A 111 -4.74 10.64 7.75
N ASP A 112 -3.86 11.64 7.67
CA ASP A 112 -4.17 13.00 8.15
C ASP A 112 -5.30 13.64 7.35
N SER A 113 -5.53 13.19 6.12
CA SER A 113 -6.60 13.68 5.25
C SER A 113 -7.92 12.92 5.41
N LEU A 114 -7.89 11.81 6.13
CA LEU A 114 -9.08 11.04 6.47
C LEU A 114 -9.72 11.59 7.75
#